data_66de2e2271e3b987081bd30f7d6231c7
#
_entry.id   66de2e2271e3b987081bd30f7d6231c7
#
_cell.length_a   1.000
_cell.length_b   1.000
_cell.length_c   1.000
_cell.angle_alpha   90.00
_cell.angle_beta   90.00
_cell.angle_gamma   90.00
#
_symmetry.space_group_name_H-M   'P 1'
#
loop_
_entity.id
_entity.type
_entity.pdbx_description
1 polymer ?
#
loop_
_entity_poly.entity_id
_entity_poly.type
_entity_poly.pdbx_seq_one_letter_code
_entity_poly.pdbx_strand_id
1 'polypeptide(L)'
;MAAWRCRFRFPALAFHSVFATFAAPDNAAPDRLMAPITHTTLVSAEETAAHLSDPQWVICDCRHDLADHSAGYRSYRAGHIPGARFLHLDTDLSGPKTGINGRHPLPHPATLGLRLGALGIGNDSQVVAYDESGGVFASRLWWMLRWVGHAKVAVLDGGWQAWNRAKLPFTVEQPAVEPVSFSVKPQPRLAVDSAGLQAGMSERRMLVLDARSSDRYRGENETLDPVAGHIPGAVNRFFKLNLDDDGRFKTAGALKTEFGALLNGHAPADIVHQCGSGVTACHNLLAMEVAGLAGSRLYPGSWSEWVSDRRRPVATGAAP
;
A
#
# COMPACT_ATOMS: atom_id res chain seq x y z
N MET A 1 101.65 -14.54 0.25
CA MET A 1 102.60 -13.77 0.98
C MET A 1 102.12 -12.34 1.17
N ALA A 2 102.19 -11.89 2.40
CA ALA A 2 102.19 -10.52 2.87
C ALA A 2 100.92 -9.64 2.60
N ALA A 3 100.24 -9.45 3.68
CA ALA A 3 99.18 -8.42 3.91
C ALA A 3 99.78 -7.02 4.01
N TRP A 4 99.05 -6.06 3.57
CA TRP A 4 99.16 -4.70 4.07
C TRP A 4 97.82 -4.14 4.42
N ARG A 5 97.62 -3.85 5.72
CA ARG A 5 96.45 -3.13 6.26
C ARG A 5 96.76 -1.64 6.23
N CYS A 6 95.84 -0.85 5.65
CA CYS A 6 95.86 0.59 5.87
C CYS A 6 94.54 0.97 6.59
N ARG A 7 94.67 1.45 7.83
CA ARG A 7 93.59 2.02 8.63
C ARG A 7 93.55 3.52 8.38
N PHE A 8 92.42 3.99 7.85
CA PHE A 8 92.09 5.40 7.93
C PHE A 8 90.85 5.56 8.88
N ARG A 9 91.07 6.35 9.94
CA ARG A 9 90.04 6.82 10.86
C ARG A 9 89.47 8.10 10.25
N PHE A 10 88.10 8.19 10.09
CA PHE A 10 87.35 9.43 9.90
C PHE A 10 86.53 9.69 11.11
N PRO A 11 86.27 10.96 11.54
CA PRO A 11 85.52 11.30 12.73
C PRO A 11 84.04 11.21 12.44
N ALA A 12 83.28 10.75 13.45
CA ALA A 12 81.83 10.66 13.41
C ALA A 12 81.19 12.05 13.47
N LEU A 13 80.49 12.43 12.41
CA LEU A 13 79.52 13.54 12.41
C LEU A 13 78.21 13.02 12.87
N ALA A 14 77.71 13.52 14.01
CA ALA A 14 76.39 13.22 14.54
C ALA A 14 75.31 13.96 13.71
N PHE A 15 74.55 13.21 12.92
CA PHE A 15 73.32 13.72 12.31
C PHE A 15 72.14 13.53 13.30
N HIS A 16 71.61 14.64 13.81
CA HIS A 16 70.34 14.65 14.53
C HIS A 16 69.19 14.55 13.51
N SER A 17 68.60 13.35 13.39
CA SER A 17 67.35 13.16 12.62
C SER A 17 66.15 13.67 13.44
N VAL A 18 65.59 14.80 13.03
CA VAL A 18 64.30 15.29 13.51
C VAL A 18 63.24 14.52 12.70
N PHE A 19 62.69 13.46 13.30
CA PHE A 19 61.47 12.84 12.77
C PHE A 19 60.26 13.72 13.14
N ALA A 20 59.80 14.50 12.19
CA ALA A 20 58.49 15.11 12.27
C ALA A 20 57.43 14.00 12.06
N THR A 21 56.74 13.60 13.12
CA THR A 21 55.56 12.76 13.06
C THR A 21 54.42 13.60 12.48
N PHE A 22 54.11 13.40 11.20
CA PHE A 22 52.84 13.85 10.61
C PHE A 22 51.75 12.93 11.15
N ALA A 23 50.94 13.45 12.10
CA ALA A 23 49.68 12.84 12.44
C ALA A 23 48.72 13.00 11.25
N ALA A 24 48.31 11.91 10.65
CA ALA A 24 47.19 11.91 9.68
C ALA A 24 45.93 12.41 10.38
N PRO A 25 45.08 13.24 9.73
CA PRO A 25 43.81 13.61 10.30
C PRO A 25 42.88 12.39 10.33
N ASP A 26 42.54 11.97 11.55
CA ASP A 26 41.51 10.99 11.83
C ASP A 26 40.14 11.65 11.55
N ASN A 27 39.76 11.75 10.28
CA ASN A 27 38.46 12.22 9.84
C ASN A 27 37.72 11.10 9.11
N ALA A 28 37.58 9.93 9.75
CA ALA A 28 36.51 9.02 9.46
C ALA A 28 35.32 9.45 10.35
N ALA A 29 34.47 10.34 9.84
CA ALA A 29 33.16 10.51 10.40
C ALA A 29 32.48 9.13 10.38
N PRO A 30 31.87 8.67 11.48
CA PRO A 30 31.17 7.41 11.48
C PRO A 30 30.08 7.49 10.40
N ASP A 31 30.11 6.50 9.51
CA ASP A 31 29.07 6.25 8.51
C ASP A 31 27.73 6.29 9.27
N ARG A 32 26.99 7.39 9.14
CA ARG A 32 25.67 7.49 9.70
C ARG A 32 24.85 6.47 8.92
N LEU A 33 24.70 5.26 9.46
CA LEU A 33 23.71 4.30 9.03
C LEU A 33 22.40 5.05 8.94
N MET A 34 22.05 5.48 7.75
CA MET A 34 20.73 6.06 7.46
C MET A 34 19.70 5.04 7.92
N ALA A 35 18.78 5.46 8.75
CA ALA A 35 17.67 4.59 9.14
C ALA A 35 17.01 4.07 7.85
N PRO A 36 16.66 2.78 7.77
CA PRO A 36 16.06 2.22 6.57
C PRO A 36 14.81 3.01 6.18
N ILE A 37 14.75 3.42 4.91
CA ILE A 37 13.59 4.15 4.38
C ILE A 37 12.37 3.25 4.49
N THR A 38 11.33 3.72 5.17
CA THR A 38 10.06 3.00 5.29
C THR A 38 9.07 3.56 4.27
N HIS A 39 8.56 2.70 3.42
CA HIS A 39 7.53 3.05 2.44
C HIS A 39 6.13 2.81 3.04
N THR A 40 5.27 3.83 3.00
CA THR A 40 3.94 3.78 3.64
C THR A 40 2.76 4.03 2.69
N THR A 41 3.04 4.43 1.44
CA THR A 41 2.04 4.68 0.39
C THR A 41 2.39 3.96 -0.91
N LEU A 42 3.34 4.48 -1.67
CA LEU A 42 3.79 3.93 -2.94
C LEU A 42 5.29 3.59 -2.89
N VAL A 43 5.69 2.63 -3.71
CA VAL A 43 7.08 2.26 -3.94
C VAL A 43 7.27 1.91 -5.42
N SER A 44 8.43 2.23 -6.00
CA SER A 44 8.71 1.92 -7.40
C SER A 44 9.08 0.45 -7.62
N ALA A 45 9.03 0.01 -8.88
CA ALA A 45 9.44 -1.33 -9.26
C ALA A 45 10.95 -1.54 -9.04
N GLU A 46 11.75 -0.53 -9.34
CA GLU A 46 13.21 -0.56 -9.20
C GLU A 46 13.62 -0.63 -7.72
N GLU A 47 12.98 0.17 -6.87
CA GLU A 47 13.22 0.12 -5.42
C GLU A 47 12.82 -1.24 -4.85
N THR A 48 11.66 -1.75 -5.24
CA THR A 48 11.22 -3.10 -4.81
C THR A 48 12.21 -4.18 -5.27
N ALA A 49 12.73 -4.08 -6.49
CA ALA A 49 13.69 -5.03 -7.04
C ALA A 49 15.02 -5.02 -6.28
N ALA A 50 15.47 -3.87 -5.81
CA ALA A 50 16.69 -3.74 -5.01
C ALA A 50 16.60 -4.49 -3.66
N HIS A 51 15.37 -4.74 -3.17
CA HIS A 51 15.11 -5.39 -1.88
C HIS A 51 14.60 -6.83 -1.98
N LEU A 52 14.63 -7.48 -3.16
CA LEU A 52 14.16 -8.87 -3.32
C LEU A 52 14.88 -9.89 -2.43
N SER A 53 16.12 -9.62 -2.06
CA SER A 53 16.92 -10.49 -1.18
C SER A 53 16.84 -10.09 0.30
N ASP A 54 16.13 -9.02 0.63
CA ASP A 54 15.96 -8.56 2.01
C ASP A 54 14.82 -9.34 2.69
N PRO A 55 15.10 -10.15 3.72
CA PRO A 55 14.08 -10.95 4.39
C PRO A 55 13.03 -10.10 5.13
N GLN A 56 13.29 -8.81 5.35
CA GLN A 56 12.31 -7.90 5.93
C GLN A 56 11.30 -7.38 4.91
N TRP A 57 11.57 -7.53 3.60
CA TRP A 57 10.63 -7.13 2.55
C TRP A 57 9.76 -8.30 2.14
N VAL A 58 8.46 -8.13 2.29
CA VAL A 58 7.45 -9.15 1.96
C VAL A 58 6.58 -8.64 0.82
N ILE A 59 6.75 -9.28 -0.35
CA ILE A 59 5.99 -8.95 -1.55
C ILE A 59 4.67 -9.74 -1.54
N CYS A 60 3.56 -9.07 -1.85
CA CYS A 60 2.22 -9.63 -1.85
C CYS A 60 1.54 -9.43 -3.21
N ASP A 61 1.21 -10.54 -3.88
CA ASP A 61 0.44 -10.55 -5.12
C ASP A 61 -1.04 -10.57 -4.79
N CYS A 62 -1.73 -9.49 -5.13
CA CYS A 62 -3.16 -9.31 -4.91
C CYS A 62 -3.97 -9.34 -6.22
N ARG A 63 -3.42 -9.89 -7.31
CA ARG A 63 -4.13 -9.98 -8.59
C ARG A 63 -5.44 -10.73 -8.42
N HIS A 64 -6.51 -10.17 -8.99
CA HIS A 64 -7.85 -10.70 -8.87
C HIS A 64 -8.72 -10.21 -10.02
N ASP A 65 -9.74 -10.98 -10.36
CA ASP A 65 -10.81 -10.60 -11.29
C ASP A 65 -12.17 -10.86 -10.61
N LEU A 66 -13.06 -9.86 -10.64
CA LEU A 66 -14.37 -9.96 -10.00
C LEU A 66 -15.35 -10.90 -10.73
N ALA A 67 -15.12 -11.16 -12.03
CA ALA A 67 -15.93 -12.07 -12.84
C ALA A 67 -15.37 -13.50 -12.81
N ASP A 68 -14.06 -13.65 -12.63
CA ASP A 68 -13.39 -14.95 -12.55
C ASP A 68 -12.47 -14.99 -11.31
N HIS A 69 -13.01 -15.46 -10.21
CA HIS A 69 -12.33 -15.52 -8.92
C HIS A 69 -11.01 -16.32 -8.93
N SER A 70 -10.80 -17.21 -9.92
CA SER A 70 -9.58 -17.99 -10.03
C SER A 70 -8.51 -17.34 -10.92
N ALA A 71 -8.85 -16.29 -11.68
CA ALA A 71 -7.93 -15.66 -12.63
C ALA A 71 -6.66 -15.13 -11.98
N GLY A 72 -6.76 -14.44 -10.83
CA GLY A 72 -5.61 -13.92 -10.11
C GLY A 72 -4.62 -15.01 -9.70
N TYR A 73 -5.11 -16.14 -9.18
CA TYR A 73 -4.24 -17.26 -8.82
C TYR A 73 -3.61 -17.92 -10.05
N ARG A 74 -4.34 -18.03 -11.16
CA ARG A 74 -3.74 -18.54 -12.43
C ARG A 74 -2.65 -17.59 -12.93
N SER A 75 -2.87 -16.28 -12.89
CA SER A 75 -1.86 -15.27 -13.25
C SER A 75 -0.62 -15.38 -12.36
N TYR A 76 -0.81 -15.53 -11.02
CA TYR A 76 0.29 -15.76 -10.09
C TYR A 76 1.09 -17.02 -10.44
N ARG A 77 0.41 -18.13 -10.74
CA ARG A 77 1.06 -19.39 -11.13
C ARG A 77 1.78 -19.32 -12.48
N ALA A 78 1.34 -18.47 -13.39
CA ALA A 78 1.97 -18.24 -14.68
C ALA A 78 3.22 -17.37 -14.60
N GLY A 79 3.31 -16.51 -13.57
CA GLY A 79 4.48 -15.68 -13.30
C GLY A 79 4.18 -14.61 -12.25
N HIS A 80 5.10 -14.44 -11.31
CA HIS A 80 4.99 -13.44 -10.22
C HIS A 80 6.36 -12.89 -9.84
N ILE A 81 6.39 -11.80 -9.06
CA ILE A 81 7.63 -11.22 -8.53
C ILE A 81 8.30 -12.25 -7.61
N PRO A 82 9.64 -12.50 -7.73
CA PRO A 82 10.33 -13.47 -6.91
C PRO A 82 10.04 -13.28 -5.42
N GLY A 83 9.69 -14.36 -4.74
CA GLY A 83 9.35 -14.33 -3.32
C GLY A 83 7.95 -13.80 -2.98
N ALA A 84 7.14 -13.39 -3.95
CA ALA A 84 5.78 -12.89 -3.68
C ALA A 84 4.85 -13.98 -3.14
N ARG A 85 4.01 -13.62 -2.16
CA ARG A 85 2.93 -14.44 -1.58
C ARG A 85 1.62 -14.02 -2.22
N PHE A 86 0.81 -15.00 -2.61
CA PHE A 86 -0.52 -14.72 -3.16
C PHE A 86 -1.55 -14.51 -2.05
N LEU A 87 -2.35 -13.44 -2.18
CA LEU A 87 -3.52 -13.17 -1.33
C LEU A 87 -4.78 -13.02 -2.18
N HIS A 88 -5.74 -13.87 -1.91
CA HIS A 88 -7.02 -13.88 -2.61
C HIS A 88 -8.01 -12.90 -1.96
N LEU A 89 -8.72 -12.09 -2.77
CA LEU A 89 -9.65 -11.08 -2.26
C LEU A 89 -10.74 -11.68 -1.37
N ASP A 90 -11.37 -12.78 -1.79
CA ASP A 90 -12.52 -13.34 -1.07
C ASP A 90 -12.12 -14.14 0.17
N THR A 91 -11.00 -14.88 0.14
CA THR A 91 -10.62 -15.79 1.22
C THR A 91 -9.63 -15.19 2.22
N ASP A 92 -8.78 -14.29 1.77
CA ASP A 92 -7.72 -13.70 2.61
C ASP A 92 -8.04 -12.25 3.02
N LEU A 93 -8.66 -11.47 2.11
CA LEU A 93 -8.94 -10.04 2.31
C LEU A 93 -10.43 -9.74 2.57
N SER A 94 -11.24 -10.78 2.77
CA SER A 94 -12.66 -10.66 3.11
C SER A 94 -13.05 -11.63 4.21
N GLY A 95 -14.05 -11.27 4.97
CA GLY A 95 -14.68 -12.12 5.97
C GLY A 95 -15.90 -12.87 5.45
N PRO A 96 -16.55 -13.69 6.29
CA PRO A 96 -17.77 -14.42 5.93
C PRO A 96 -18.90 -13.47 5.50
N LYS A 97 -19.55 -13.81 4.39
CA LYS A 97 -20.72 -13.08 3.88
C LYS A 97 -21.97 -13.53 4.62
N THR A 98 -22.76 -12.59 5.15
CA THR A 98 -24.04 -12.85 5.83
C THR A 98 -25.25 -12.52 4.95
N GLY A 99 -25.02 -11.95 3.76
CA GLY A 99 -26.05 -11.43 2.87
C GLY A 99 -26.46 -9.97 3.15
N ILE A 100 -26.11 -9.44 4.31
CA ILE A 100 -26.44 -8.06 4.71
C ILE A 100 -25.22 -7.21 5.09
N ASN A 101 -24.01 -7.75 5.02
CA ASN A 101 -22.74 -7.11 5.41
C ASN A 101 -21.84 -6.75 4.21
N GLY A 102 -22.43 -6.67 3.01
CA GLY A 102 -21.72 -6.37 1.78
C GLY A 102 -21.05 -7.58 1.12
N ARG A 103 -20.51 -7.36 -0.10
CA ARG A 103 -19.88 -8.44 -0.89
C ARG A 103 -18.46 -8.81 -0.44
N HIS A 104 -17.72 -7.86 0.17
CA HIS A 104 -16.36 -8.09 0.69
C HIS A 104 -16.24 -7.50 2.10
N PRO A 105 -16.97 -8.08 3.08
CA PRO A 105 -16.92 -7.60 4.46
C PRO A 105 -15.52 -7.76 5.04
N LEU A 106 -15.17 -6.96 6.05
CA LEU A 106 -13.88 -7.11 6.72
C LEU A 106 -13.83 -8.45 7.48
N PRO A 107 -12.71 -9.17 7.43
CA PRO A 107 -12.49 -10.31 8.31
C PRO A 107 -12.34 -9.85 9.77
N HIS A 108 -12.50 -10.77 10.71
CA HIS A 108 -12.16 -10.46 12.09
C HIS A 108 -10.65 -10.14 12.19
N PRO A 109 -10.23 -9.07 12.90
CA PRO A 109 -8.83 -8.64 12.96
C PRO A 109 -7.86 -9.76 13.37
N ALA A 110 -8.22 -10.59 14.35
CA ALA A 110 -7.38 -11.71 14.78
C ALA A 110 -7.21 -12.77 13.67
N THR A 111 -8.27 -13.07 12.90
CA THR A 111 -8.20 -14.01 11.76
C THR A 111 -7.27 -13.47 10.68
N LEU A 112 -7.36 -12.17 10.38
CA LEU A 112 -6.44 -11.52 9.46
C LEU A 112 -5.00 -11.60 9.98
N GLY A 113 -4.77 -11.33 11.27
CA GLY A 113 -3.43 -11.43 11.88
C GLY A 113 -2.82 -12.82 11.76
N LEU A 114 -3.60 -13.88 12.01
CA LEU A 114 -3.17 -15.25 11.82
C LEU A 114 -2.78 -15.54 10.37
N ARG A 115 -3.58 -15.04 9.41
CA ARG A 115 -3.28 -15.21 7.98
C ARG A 115 -2.01 -14.47 7.57
N LEU A 116 -1.81 -13.23 8.03
CA LEU A 116 -0.60 -12.45 7.77
C LEU A 116 0.64 -13.16 8.32
N GLY A 117 0.58 -13.64 9.56
CA GLY A 117 1.66 -14.40 10.18
C GLY A 117 1.99 -15.69 9.42
N ALA A 118 0.98 -16.43 8.96
CA ALA A 118 1.16 -17.64 8.15
C ALA A 118 1.83 -17.34 6.79
N LEU A 119 1.73 -16.12 6.28
CA LEU A 119 2.40 -15.64 5.08
C LEU A 119 3.81 -15.06 5.36
N GLY A 120 4.32 -15.19 6.58
CA GLY A 120 5.62 -14.66 6.97
C GLY A 120 5.66 -13.14 7.13
N ILE A 121 4.50 -12.49 7.29
CA ILE A 121 4.42 -11.04 7.54
C ILE A 121 4.46 -10.83 9.05
N GLY A 122 5.57 -10.25 9.54
CA GLY A 122 5.74 -9.83 10.93
C GLY A 122 5.46 -8.33 11.12
N ASN A 123 5.43 -7.87 12.36
CA ASN A 123 5.16 -6.46 12.66
C ASN A 123 6.24 -5.49 12.17
N ASP A 124 7.44 -5.98 11.90
CA ASP A 124 8.56 -5.18 11.40
C ASP A 124 8.76 -5.28 9.89
N SER A 125 8.04 -6.15 9.21
CA SER A 125 8.15 -6.35 7.76
C SER A 125 7.78 -5.08 6.99
N GLN A 126 8.55 -4.74 5.95
CA GLN A 126 8.10 -3.84 4.90
C GLN A 126 7.27 -4.64 3.91
N VAL A 127 5.97 -4.41 3.87
CA VAL A 127 5.07 -5.08 2.92
C VAL A 127 4.95 -4.27 1.64
N VAL A 128 5.06 -4.93 0.48
CA VAL A 128 4.78 -4.34 -0.83
C VAL A 128 3.66 -5.12 -1.49
N ALA A 129 2.52 -4.49 -1.67
CA ALA A 129 1.36 -5.09 -2.33
C ALA A 129 1.32 -4.69 -3.81
N TYR A 130 1.01 -5.63 -4.70
CA TYR A 130 0.81 -5.30 -6.10
C TYR A 130 -0.38 -6.07 -6.71
N ASP A 131 -0.91 -5.54 -7.79
CA ASP A 131 -1.86 -6.21 -8.67
C ASP A 131 -1.58 -5.85 -10.14
N GLU A 132 -2.50 -6.17 -11.03
CA GLU A 132 -2.43 -5.80 -12.46
C GLU A 132 -3.57 -4.85 -12.89
N SER A 133 -4.27 -4.27 -11.92
CA SER A 133 -5.47 -3.45 -12.14
C SER A 133 -5.28 -2.00 -11.67
N GLY A 134 -4.02 -1.52 -11.65
CA GLY A 134 -3.68 -0.15 -11.23
C GLY A 134 -3.73 0.06 -9.71
N GLY A 135 -3.54 -0.99 -8.91
CA GLY A 135 -3.50 -0.90 -7.45
C GLY A 135 -4.84 -1.11 -6.76
N VAL A 136 -5.88 -1.58 -7.46
CA VAL A 136 -7.25 -1.76 -6.92
C VAL A 136 -7.28 -2.72 -5.74
N PHE A 137 -6.72 -3.90 -5.91
CA PHE A 137 -6.73 -4.96 -4.90
C PHE A 137 -5.57 -4.81 -3.93
N ALA A 138 -4.43 -4.32 -4.41
CA ALA A 138 -3.27 -3.99 -3.58
C ALA A 138 -3.60 -2.90 -2.55
N SER A 139 -4.39 -1.88 -2.91
CA SER A 139 -4.85 -0.84 -1.98
C SER A 139 -5.76 -1.40 -0.88
N ARG A 140 -6.50 -2.48 -1.16
CA ARG A 140 -7.30 -3.16 -0.13
C ARG A 140 -6.40 -3.79 0.93
N LEU A 141 -5.35 -4.52 0.54
CA LEU A 141 -4.36 -5.07 1.48
C LEU A 141 -3.64 -3.95 2.24
N TRP A 142 -3.20 -2.88 1.53
CA TRP A 142 -2.56 -1.71 2.14
C TRP A 142 -3.42 -1.11 3.24
N TRP A 143 -4.71 -0.88 2.99
CA TRP A 143 -5.62 -0.33 3.98
C TRP A 143 -5.84 -1.29 5.15
N MET A 144 -6.02 -2.60 4.87
CA MET A 144 -6.27 -3.61 5.90
C MET A 144 -5.08 -3.77 6.84
N LEU A 145 -3.85 -3.72 6.34
CA LEU A 145 -2.64 -3.74 7.17
C LEU A 145 -2.61 -2.53 8.12
N ARG A 146 -2.88 -1.34 7.61
CA ARG A 146 -3.00 -0.13 8.46
C ARG A 146 -4.13 -0.26 9.48
N TRP A 147 -5.24 -0.83 9.09
CA TRP A 147 -6.38 -1.07 9.97
C TRP A 147 -6.04 -2.01 11.14
N VAL A 148 -5.20 -3.02 10.94
CA VAL A 148 -4.71 -3.89 12.01
C VAL A 148 -3.43 -3.40 12.70
N GLY A 149 -3.01 -2.17 12.41
CA GLY A 149 -1.92 -1.48 13.11
C GLY A 149 -0.53 -1.65 12.50
N HIS A 150 -0.42 -2.13 11.25
CA HIS A 150 0.84 -2.29 10.53
C HIS A 150 1.01 -1.15 9.52
N ALA A 151 1.93 -0.22 9.79
CA ALA A 151 2.12 0.98 8.96
C ALA A 151 3.16 0.82 7.83
N LYS A 152 4.07 -0.17 7.93
CA LYS A 152 5.14 -0.41 6.95
C LYS A 152 4.61 -1.15 5.73
N VAL A 153 3.69 -0.53 5.00
CA VAL A 153 3.07 -1.10 3.81
C VAL A 153 2.97 -0.08 2.69
N ALA A 154 3.35 -0.47 1.49
CA ALA A 154 3.23 0.32 0.27
C ALA A 154 2.59 -0.48 -0.86
N VAL A 155 2.04 0.22 -1.85
CA VAL A 155 1.59 -0.36 -3.11
C VAL A 155 2.66 -0.12 -4.16
N LEU A 156 2.98 -1.16 -4.94
CA LEU A 156 3.87 -1.07 -6.09
C LEU A 156 3.22 -0.18 -7.17
N ASP A 157 3.78 0.98 -7.39
CA ASP A 157 3.23 1.98 -8.31
C ASP A 157 3.28 1.51 -9.77
N GLY A 158 2.10 1.40 -10.39
CA GLY A 158 1.91 0.80 -11.71
C GLY A 158 1.92 -0.74 -11.71
N GLY A 159 2.02 -1.38 -10.56
CA GLY A 159 1.80 -2.82 -10.33
C GLY A 159 2.61 -3.74 -11.24
N TRP A 160 2.02 -4.89 -11.60
CA TRP A 160 2.65 -5.90 -12.47
C TRP A 160 3.07 -5.36 -13.83
N GLN A 161 2.33 -4.39 -14.40
CA GLN A 161 2.67 -3.78 -15.68
C GLN A 161 3.96 -2.94 -15.58
N ALA A 162 4.14 -2.17 -14.50
CA ALA A 162 5.37 -1.41 -14.29
C ALA A 162 6.58 -2.34 -14.11
N TRP A 163 6.41 -3.44 -13.36
CA TRP A 163 7.44 -4.47 -13.19
C TRP A 163 7.91 -5.05 -14.52
N ASN A 164 6.94 -5.43 -15.38
CA ASN A 164 7.24 -5.99 -16.70
C ASN A 164 7.85 -4.96 -17.66
N ARG A 165 7.38 -3.70 -17.64
CA ARG A 165 7.98 -2.63 -18.46
C ARG A 165 9.44 -2.37 -18.09
N ALA A 166 9.78 -2.47 -16.81
CA ALA A 166 11.14 -2.36 -16.31
C ALA A 166 11.99 -3.62 -16.59
N LYS A 167 11.41 -4.67 -17.20
CA LYS A 167 12.07 -5.95 -17.52
C LYS A 167 12.72 -6.60 -16.29
N LEU A 168 12.09 -6.45 -15.13
CA LEU A 168 12.56 -7.01 -13.87
C LEU A 168 12.27 -8.52 -13.80
N PRO A 169 13.00 -9.29 -12.96
CA PRO A 169 12.88 -10.73 -12.92
C PRO A 169 11.49 -11.18 -12.42
N PHE A 170 11.00 -12.28 -12.96
CA PHE A 170 9.81 -12.99 -12.44
C PHE A 170 10.09 -14.49 -12.33
N THR A 171 9.25 -15.19 -11.58
CA THR A 171 9.36 -16.63 -11.37
C THR A 171 7.98 -17.28 -11.36
N VAL A 172 7.96 -18.62 -11.53
CA VAL A 172 6.80 -19.50 -11.30
C VAL A 172 6.95 -20.31 -10.01
N GLU A 173 8.10 -20.20 -9.35
CA GLU A 173 8.43 -20.93 -8.13
C GLU A 173 7.76 -20.29 -6.93
N GLN A 174 6.95 -21.08 -6.20
CA GLN A 174 6.32 -20.61 -4.97
C GLN A 174 7.37 -20.46 -3.86
N PRO A 175 7.37 -19.33 -3.11
CA PRO A 175 8.33 -19.16 -2.05
C PRO A 175 8.08 -20.12 -0.89
N ALA A 176 9.17 -20.64 -0.32
CA ALA A 176 9.10 -21.24 1.00
C ALA A 176 8.85 -20.13 2.03
N VAL A 177 7.80 -20.29 2.83
CA VAL A 177 7.39 -19.28 3.82
C VAL A 177 7.53 -19.85 5.22
N GLU A 178 8.33 -19.21 6.04
CA GLU A 178 8.39 -19.50 7.48
C GLU A 178 7.32 -18.66 8.19
N PRO A 179 6.33 -19.30 8.85
CA PRO A 179 5.32 -18.56 9.61
C PRO A 179 5.94 -17.78 10.77
N VAL A 180 5.40 -16.57 11.00
CA VAL A 180 5.80 -15.70 12.11
C VAL A 180 4.59 -15.24 12.90
N SER A 181 4.80 -14.69 14.10
CA SER A 181 3.74 -14.06 14.85
C SER A 181 3.44 -12.67 14.32
N PHE A 182 2.15 -12.34 14.17
CA PHE A 182 1.68 -11.00 13.85
C PHE A 182 0.78 -10.48 14.98
N SER A 183 1.21 -9.42 15.66
CA SER A 183 0.44 -8.77 16.74
C SER A 183 -0.50 -7.73 16.15
N VAL A 184 -1.80 -7.98 16.29
CA VAL A 184 -2.85 -7.09 15.81
C VAL A 184 -3.08 -5.95 16.79
N LYS A 185 -3.08 -4.70 16.29
CA LYS A 185 -3.40 -3.47 17.02
C LYS A 185 -4.49 -2.70 16.26
N PRO A 186 -5.76 -3.10 16.36
CA PRO A 186 -6.83 -2.56 15.54
C PRO A 186 -6.94 -1.04 15.64
N GLN A 187 -7.22 -0.39 14.51
CA GLN A 187 -7.42 1.05 14.38
C GLN A 187 -8.88 1.33 13.99
N PRO A 188 -9.85 1.23 14.93
CA PRO A 188 -11.27 1.33 14.61
C PRO A 188 -11.64 2.68 13.99
N ARG A 189 -10.87 3.73 14.29
CA ARG A 189 -11.07 5.07 13.70
C ARG A 189 -10.92 5.13 12.18
N LEU A 190 -10.26 4.14 11.55
CA LEU A 190 -10.08 4.09 10.09
C LEU A 190 -11.32 3.59 9.35
N ALA A 191 -12.31 3.04 10.06
CA ALA A 191 -13.55 2.55 9.49
C ALA A 191 -14.75 3.27 10.11
N VAL A 192 -15.85 3.30 9.37
CA VAL A 192 -17.17 3.71 9.85
C VAL A 192 -18.20 2.69 9.38
N ASP A 193 -19.13 2.31 10.24
CA ASP A 193 -20.26 1.45 9.88
C ASP A 193 -21.40 2.24 9.27
N SER A 194 -22.43 1.54 8.80
CA SER A 194 -23.59 2.18 8.16
C SER A 194 -24.37 3.10 9.09
N ALA A 195 -24.44 2.80 10.38
CA ALA A 195 -25.16 3.63 11.36
C ALA A 195 -24.39 4.93 11.63
N GLY A 196 -23.08 4.84 11.86
CA GLY A 196 -22.20 5.99 12.04
C GLY A 196 -22.15 6.88 10.79
N LEU A 197 -22.18 6.25 9.59
CA LEU A 197 -22.26 6.99 8.33
C LEU A 197 -23.56 7.79 8.22
N GLN A 198 -24.72 7.15 8.45
CA GLN A 198 -26.01 7.83 8.41
C GLN A 198 -26.08 9.00 9.41
N ALA A 199 -25.63 8.80 10.64
CA ALA A 199 -25.60 9.85 11.65
C ALA A 199 -24.71 11.02 11.22
N GLY A 200 -23.47 10.75 10.77
CA GLY A 200 -22.52 11.78 10.35
C GLY A 200 -22.98 12.58 9.13
N MET A 201 -23.67 11.95 8.18
CA MET A 201 -24.25 12.62 7.02
C MET A 201 -25.44 13.50 7.43
N SER A 202 -26.36 12.98 8.26
CA SER A 202 -27.53 13.74 8.75
C SER A 202 -27.12 15.00 9.49
N GLU A 203 -26.03 14.97 10.22
CA GLU A 203 -25.43 16.10 10.93
C GLU A 203 -24.50 16.95 10.06
N ARG A 204 -24.34 16.62 8.77
CA ARG A 204 -23.45 17.29 7.81
C ARG A 204 -21.99 17.35 8.28
N ARG A 205 -21.56 16.37 9.09
CA ARG A 205 -20.19 16.25 9.59
C ARG A 205 -19.31 15.35 8.73
N MET A 206 -19.90 14.65 7.77
CA MET A 206 -19.18 13.73 6.88
C MET A 206 -19.56 13.98 5.43
N LEU A 207 -18.54 13.94 4.57
CA LEU A 207 -18.69 13.89 3.12
C LEU A 207 -18.34 12.49 2.62
N VAL A 208 -19.22 11.88 1.83
CA VAL A 208 -19.00 10.56 1.24
C VAL A 208 -18.43 10.71 -0.16
N LEU A 209 -17.32 10.02 -0.46
CA LEU A 209 -16.77 9.91 -1.79
C LEU A 209 -17.01 8.49 -2.34
N ASP A 210 -17.73 8.39 -3.46
CA ASP A 210 -18.05 7.14 -4.15
C ASP A 210 -17.04 6.85 -5.24
N ALA A 211 -16.28 5.75 -5.08
CA ALA A 211 -15.21 5.36 -5.99
C ALA A 211 -15.67 4.57 -7.23
N ARG A 212 -16.97 4.29 -7.38
CA ARG A 212 -17.53 3.60 -8.56
C ARG A 212 -17.45 4.46 -9.82
N SER A 213 -17.58 3.81 -10.97
CA SER A 213 -17.75 4.52 -12.25
C SER A 213 -19.00 5.42 -12.22
N SER A 214 -18.94 6.51 -12.99
CA SER A 214 -19.98 7.54 -12.94
C SER A 214 -21.36 7.04 -13.41
N ASP A 215 -21.41 6.10 -14.34
CA ASP A 215 -22.64 5.45 -14.79
C ASP A 215 -23.29 4.61 -13.67
N ARG A 216 -22.50 3.82 -12.92
CA ARG A 216 -23.01 3.08 -11.76
C ARG A 216 -23.47 4.02 -10.65
N TYR A 217 -22.71 5.09 -10.38
CA TYR A 217 -23.10 6.12 -9.40
C TYR A 217 -24.46 6.74 -9.79
N ARG A 218 -24.65 7.11 -11.05
CA ARG A 218 -25.94 7.69 -11.53
C ARG A 218 -27.08 6.70 -11.57
N GLY A 219 -26.83 5.40 -11.39
CA GLY A 219 -27.87 4.36 -11.46
C GLY A 219 -28.21 3.93 -12.89
N GLU A 220 -27.34 4.19 -13.87
CA GLU A 220 -27.58 3.90 -15.28
C GLU A 220 -27.10 2.50 -15.69
N ASN A 221 -26.07 1.96 -15.04
CA ASN A 221 -25.43 0.69 -15.40
C ASN A 221 -24.99 -0.10 -14.14
N GLU A 222 -25.96 -0.52 -13.32
CA GLU A 222 -25.67 -1.37 -12.15
C GLU A 222 -25.94 -2.83 -12.49
N THR A 223 -24.88 -3.63 -12.51
CA THR A 223 -24.93 -5.06 -12.86
C THR A 223 -24.53 -5.98 -11.72
N LEU A 224 -24.05 -5.43 -10.60
CA LEU A 224 -23.50 -6.18 -9.49
C LEU A 224 -24.39 -6.15 -8.23
N ASP A 225 -25.18 -5.11 -8.07
CA ASP A 225 -26.05 -4.90 -6.91
C ASP A 225 -27.52 -4.83 -7.32
N PRO A 226 -28.45 -5.26 -6.46
CA PRO A 226 -29.88 -5.34 -6.80
C PRO A 226 -30.56 -3.96 -6.92
N VAL A 227 -29.91 -2.89 -6.47
CA VAL A 227 -30.43 -1.54 -6.50
C VAL A 227 -29.40 -0.62 -7.15
N ALA A 228 -29.83 0.15 -8.15
CA ALA A 228 -29.00 1.14 -8.83
C ALA A 228 -29.08 2.51 -8.12
N GLY A 229 -28.03 3.33 -8.28
CA GLY A 229 -27.95 4.67 -7.68
C GLY A 229 -26.79 4.82 -6.71
N HIS A 230 -26.89 5.78 -5.80
CA HIS A 230 -25.84 6.12 -4.82
C HIS A 230 -26.44 6.54 -3.47
N ILE A 231 -25.58 6.66 -2.45
CA ILE A 231 -25.95 7.19 -1.14
C ILE A 231 -26.25 8.69 -1.30
N PRO A 232 -27.45 9.20 -0.91
CA PRO A 232 -27.78 10.61 -1.06
C PRO A 232 -26.74 11.52 -0.38
N GLY A 233 -26.30 12.55 -1.07
CA GLY A 233 -25.24 13.46 -0.59
C GLY A 233 -23.81 12.97 -0.85
N ALA A 234 -23.63 11.79 -1.42
CA ALA A 234 -22.30 11.33 -1.82
C ALA A 234 -21.83 12.02 -3.10
N VAL A 235 -20.53 12.29 -3.20
CA VAL A 235 -19.88 12.85 -4.39
C VAL A 235 -19.13 11.76 -5.13
N ASN A 236 -19.29 11.67 -6.45
CA ASN A 236 -18.59 10.66 -7.24
C ASN A 236 -17.11 11.07 -7.47
N ARG A 237 -16.21 10.18 -7.12
CA ARG A 237 -14.79 10.23 -7.50
C ARG A 237 -14.35 8.87 -7.99
N PHE A 238 -14.53 8.60 -9.26
CA PHE A 238 -14.13 7.32 -9.87
C PHE A 238 -12.65 7.04 -9.63
N PHE A 239 -12.34 5.88 -9.07
CA PHE A 239 -10.97 5.55 -8.63
C PHE A 239 -9.92 5.64 -9.75
N LYS A 240 -10.30 5.32 -11.00
CA LYS A 240 -9.37 5.42 -12.15
C LYS A 240 -8.89 6.84 -12.42
N LEU A 241 -9.60 7.86 -11.96
CA LEU A 241 -9.15 9.25 -12.07
C LEU A 241 -7.91 9.56 -11.22
N ASN A 242 -7.51 8.66 -10.34
CA ASN A 242 -6.28 8.80 -9.57
C ASN A 242 -5.03 8.37 -10.33
N LEU A 243 -5.20 7.72 -11.48
CA LEU A 243 -4.12 7.18 -12.29
C LEU A 243 -3.81 8.08 -13.50
N ASP A 244 -2.56 8.04 -13.93
CA ASP A 244 -2.12 8.57 -15.21
C ASP A 244 -2.32 7.53 -16.35
N ASP A 245 -1.91 7.89 -17.55
CA ASP A 245 -2.06 7.05 -18.75
C ASP A 245 -1.19 5.77 -18.71
N ASP A 246 -0.15 5.75 -17.86
CA ASP A 246 0.71 4.59 -17.64
C ASP A 246 0.19 3.65 -16.56
N GLY A 247 -0.95 3.97 -15.94
CA GLY A 247 -1.55 3.22 -14.85
C GLY A 247 -0.83 3.36 -13.50
N ARG A 248 -0.01 4.41 -13.35
CA ARG A 248 0.60 4.82 -12.08
C ARG A 248 -0.27 5.86 -11.40
N PHE A 249 -0.10 6.02 -10.11
CA PHE A 249 -0.74 7.12 -9.41
C PHE A 249 -0.22 8.47 -9.95
N LYS A 250 -1.14 9.41 -10.15
CA LYS A 250 -0.80 10.80 -10.46
C LYS A 250 0.11 11.39 -9.38
N THR A 251 0.84 12.44 -9.71
CA THR A 251 1.70 13.13 -8.75
C THR A 251 0.91 13.60 -7.51
N ALA A 252 1.57 13.65 -6.36
CA ALA A 252 0.98 14.13 -5.11
C ALA A 252 0.33 15.52 -5.27
N GLY A 253 0.96 16.42 -6.05
CA GLY A 253 0.43 17.76 -6.32
C GLY A 253 -0.86 17.74 -7.13
N ALA A 254 -0.93 16.92 -8.19
CA ALA A 254 -2.14 16.76 -9.00
C ALA A 254 -3.29 16.18 -8.18
N LEU A 255 -3.04 15.09 -7.45
CA LEU A 255 -4.03 14.47 -6.56
C LEU A 255 -4.51 15.46 -5.48
N LYS A 256 -3.60 16.23 -4.87
CA LYS A 256 -3.96 17.24 -3.87
C LYS A 256 -4.90 18.30 -4.42
N THR A 257 -4.64 18.78 -5.64
CA THR A 257 -5.50 19.76 -6.30
C THR A 257 -6.87 19.17 -6.61
N GLU A 258 -6.92 17.97 -7.20
CA GLU A 258 -8.15 17.32 -7.60
C GLU A 258 -9.03 16.94 -6.40
N PHE A 259 -8.46 16.34 -5.34
CA PHE A 259 -9.20 16.03 -4.13
C PHE A 259 -9.60 17.31 -3.38
N GLY A 260 -8.71 18.31 -3.29
CA GLY A 260 -9.01 19.59 -2.65
C GLY A 260 -10.27 20.27 -3.18
N ALA A 261 -10.48 20.20 -4.51
CA ALA A 261 -11.69 20.71 -5.14
C ALA A 261 -12.97 19.95 -4.73
N LEU A 262 -12.85 18.64 -4.41
CA LEU A 262 -13.98 17.80 -3.99
C LEU A 262 -14.31 17.94 -2.51
N LEU A 263 -13.32 18.24 -1.67
CA LEU A 263 -13.51 18.28 -0.22
C LEU A 263 -14.45 19.41 0.24
N ASN A 264 -14.62 20.44 -0.56
CA ASN A 264 -15.55 21.56 -0.31
C ASN A 264 -15.47 22.12 1.13
N GLY A 265 -14.23 22.28 1.63
CA GLY A 265 -13.96 22.79 2.99
C GLY A 265 -13.98 21.73 4.10
N HIS A 266 -14.35 20.48 3.83
CA HIS A 266 -14.24 19.40 4.81
C HIS A 266 -12.77 19.06 5.09
N ALA A 267 -12.46 18.78 6.36
CA ALA A 267 -11.15 18.22 6.70
C ALA A 267 -11.03 16.78 6.18
N PRO A 268 -9.82 16.28 5.84
CA PRO A 268 -9.64 14.89 5.40
C PRO A 268 -10.25 13.86 6.37
N ALA A 269 -10.25 14.12 7.68
CA ALA A 269 -10.84 13.23 8.69
C ALA A 269 -12.38 13.13 8.61
N ASP A 270 -13.04 14.07 7.94
CA ASP A 270 -14.49 14.06 7.74
C ASP A 270 -14.91 13.33 6.46
N ILE A 271 -13.94 12.90 5.67
CA ILE A 271 -14.17 12.18 4.41
C ILE A 271 -14.33 10.69 4.68
N VAL A 272 -15.38 10.11 4.10
CA VAL A 272 -15.63 8.67 4.12
C VAL A 272 -15.67 8.16 2.69
N HIS A 273 -14.81 7.20 2.38
CA HIS A 273 -14.79 6.54 1.08
C HIS A 273 -15.67 5.31 1.07
N GLN A 274 -16.44 5.14 0.01
CA GLN A 274 -17.21 3.95 -0.30
C GLN A 274 -17.09 3.60 -1.79
N CYS A 275 -17.48 2.39 -2.16
CA CYS A 275 -17.64 1.94 -3.55
C CYS A 275 -18.76 0.90 -3.67
N GLY A 276 -18.61 -0.13 -4.49
CA GLY A 276 -19.57 -1.25 -4.51
C GLY A 276 -19.45 -2.16 -3.28
N SER A 277 -18.24 -2.40 -2.77
CA SER A 277 -17.98 -3.41 -1.73
C SER A 277 -16.74 -3.13 -0.85
N GLY A 278 -16.28 -1.88 -0.80
CA GLY A 278 -15.16 -1.47 0.05
C GLY A 278 -13.75 -1.84 -0.48
N VAL A 279 -13.64 -2.20 -1.75
CA VAL A 279 -12.36 -2.55 -2.39
C VAL A 279 -11.77 -1.32 -3.09
N THR A 280 -12.41 -0.82 -4.15
CA THR A 280 -11.93 0.36 -4.89
C THR A 280 -11.98 1.67 -4.08
N ALA A 281 -12.73 1.71 -3.00
CA ALA A 281 -12.69 2.81 -2.03
C ALA A 281 -11.31 2.96 -1.37
N CYS A 282 -10.61 1.84 -1.13
CA CYS A 282 -9.25 1.86 -0.58
C CYS A 282 -8.25 2.53 -1.53
N HIS A 283 -8.50 2.48 -2.85
CA HIS A 283 -7.68 3.17 -3.84
C HIS A 283 -7.78 4.70 -3.71
N ASN A 284 -8.99 5.24 -3.47
CA ASN A 284 -9.17 6.67 -3.18
C ASN A 284 -8.53 7.07 -1.85
N LEU A 285 -8.61 6.21 -0.82
CA LEU A 285 -7.92 6.41 0.45
C LEU A 285 -6.40 6.51 0.26
N LEU A 286 -5.80 5.58 -0.50
CA LEU A 286 -4.39 5.61 -0.82
C LEU A 286 -4.02 6.89 -1.61
N ALA A 287 -4.82 7.27 -2.60
CA ALA A 287 -4.59 8.49 -3.38
C ALA A 287 -4.62 9.75 -2.52
N MET A 288 -5.52 9.84 -1.53
CA MET A 288 -5.53 10.95 -0.55
C MET A 288 -4.29 10.94 0.34
N GLU A 289 -3.81 9.79 0.79
CA GLU A 289 -2.56 9.69 1.56
C GLU A 289 -1.35 10.13 0.71
N VAL A 290 -1.28 9.72 -0.56
CA VAL A 290 -0.25 10.18 -1.52
C VAL A 290 -0.31 11.71 -1.70
N ALA A 291 -1.51 12.27 -1.74
CA ALA A 291 -1.74 13.73 -1.82
C ALA A 291 -1.37 14.49 -0.55
N GLY A 292 -1.00 13.81 0.56
CA GLY A 292 -0.79 14.41 1.87
C GLY A 292 -2.08 14.83 2.59
N LEU A 293 -3.23 14.28 2.17
CA LEU A 293 -4.57 14.51 2.74
C LEU A 293 -4.97 13.31 3.62
N ALA A 294 -4.16 13.05 4.64
CA ALA A 294 -4.31 11.87 5.50
C ALA A 294 -5.52 11.97 6.45
N GLY A 295 -6.03 10.80 6.87
CA GLY A 295 -7.03 10.69 7.94
C GLY A 295 -8.44 10.35 7.49
N SER A 296 -8.72 10.23 6.20
CA SER A 296 -10.01 9.78 5.68
C SER A 296 -10.33 8.33 6.08
N ARG A 297 -11.60 7.97 6.07
CA ARG A 297 -12.11 6.71 6.60
C ARG A 297 -12.75 5.85 5.51
N LEU A 298 -12.82 4.56 5.74
CA LEU A 298 -13.52 3.62 4.89
C LEU A 298 -14.91 3.27 5.48
N TYR A 299 -15.94 3.26 4.63
CA TYR A 299 -17.16 2.50 4.87
C TYR A 299 -17.03 1.13 4.19
N PRO A 300 -16.62 0.07 4.94
CA PRO A 300 -16.26 -1.21 4.33
C PRO A 300 -17.42 -1.91 3.64
N GLY A 301 -18.63 -1.84 4.21
CA GLY A 301 -19.84 -2.47 3.64
C GLY A 301 -20.24 -1.87 2.31
N SER A 302 -20.00 -0.57 2.13
CA SER A 302 -20.21 0.16 0.87
C SER A 302 -21.63 -0.01 0.31
N TRP A 303 -21.79 0.21 -1.00
CA TRP A 303 -23.09 0.15 -1.65
C TRP A 303 -23.83 -1.17 -1.43
N SER A 304 -23.14 -2.29 -1.53
CA SER A 304 -23.75 -3.62 -1.36
C SER A 304 -24.34 -3.87 0.05
N GLU A 305 -23.73 -3.31 1.10
CA GLU A 305 -24.33 -3.31 2.43
C GLU A 305 -25.43 -2.24 2.55
N TRP A 306 -25.20 -1.05 1.97
CA TRP A 306 -26.18 0.03 2.05
C TRP A 306 -27.55 -0.41 1.54
N VAL A 307 -27.60 -1.02 0.37
CA VAL A 307 -28.85 -1.45 -0.28
C VAL A 307 -29.43 -2.76 0.27
N SER A 308 -28.72 -3.46 1.15
CA SER A 308 -29.27 -4.64 1.82
C SER A 308 -30.41 -4.30 2.78
N ASP A 309 -30.45 -3.07 3.30
CA ASP A 309 -31.55 -2.53 4.08
C ASP A 309 -32.38 -1.56 3.22
N ARG A 310 -33.55 -2.01 2.79
CA ARG A 310 -34.46 -1.22 1.93
C ARG A 310 -35.00 0.07 2.58
N ARG A 311 -34.76 0.28 3.87
CA ARG A 311 -35.14 1.52 4.57
C ARG A 311 -34.13 2.63 4.34
N ARG A 312 -32.94 2.30 3.91
CA ARG A 312 -31.89 3.31 3.62
C ARG A 312 -32.21 4.04 2.32
N PRO A 313 -32.10 5.37 2.32
CA PRO A 313 -32.42 6.17 1.15
C PRO A 313 -31.42 5.94 0.01
N VAL A 314 -31.91 6.10 -1.22
CA VAL A 314 -31.14 5.97 -2.46
C VAL A 314 -31.42 7.18 -3.34
N ALA A 315 -30.39 7.73 -3.96
CA ALA A 315 -30.48 8.76 -4.98
C ALA A 315 -30.00 8.21 -6.34
N THR A 316 -30.41 8.85 -7.42
CA THR A 316 -29.99 8.57 -8.80
C THR A 316 -29.69 9.86 -9.53
N GLY A 317 -29.02 9.78 -10.68
CA GLY A 317 -28.61 10.95 -11.43
C GLY A 317 -27.22 11.45 -11.00
N ALA A 318 -26.80 12.59 -11.58
CA ALA A 318 -25.46 13.13 -11.40
C ALA A 318 -25.30 13.98 -10.12
N ALA A 319 -26.38 14.47 -9.56
CA ALA A 319 -26.37 15.28 -8.34
C ALA A 319 -26.12 14.41 -7.09
N PRO A 320 -25.37 14.93 -6.10
CA PRO A 320 -25.18 14.27 -4.83
C PRO A 320 -26.47 14.03 -4.05
#